data_f1ea6bf3bb0223b2cd794fe735d39b1a
#
_entry.id   f1ea6bf3bb0223b2cd794fe735d39b1a
#
_cell.length_a   1.000
_cell.length_b   1.000
_cell.length_c   1.000
_cell.angle_alpha   90.00
_cell.angle_beta   90.00
_cell.angle_gamma   90.00
#
_symmetry.space_group_name_H-M   'P 1'
#
loop_
_entity.id
_entity.type
_entity.pdbx_description
1 polymer ?
#
loop_
_entity_poly.entity_id
_entity_poly.type
_entity_poly.pdbx_seq_one_letter_code
_entity_poly.pdbx_strand_id
1 'polypeptide(L)'
;MTELSSPTIAAEISARLDRLPATRYVWKLVLLLSLGGCSEMYDLFFTAYIGPGLVRSGLFSSSSASMFGFNSLASFVAATFAGLFVGTMLFGFAADWFGRRMVFTCSLLWYTAATVIMAFQHTAVGIVAWRFIAGIGIGVELVTIDTYITELVSKHLRGRAFAVNQVIQFSVVPVVALLAWILVPRSPLGFDGWRWVVLIGAMSAIFVWFIRRGVPESPRWLISHGRLEDAERVTAAMEDHVSRELGAPLPPANPHPVDEIHGHFLDIFKPPYLSRTSMLMVFNFFQTVGYYGFASWVPTLLIAAGVTTTTSLQYSFIIAIAAPLGPLLAMRVADKFERKWQIVGPAICIGVFGLLFSRQTNAGLLIAFGVLLTCSGNWMSMAFHAYQPELFPTRVRAQAVGFVYSWSRLSAIFSSLLIGFFLRDFGVAGVFSFIAASMLVVTLSIGIFGPRTRGLALEDISR
;
A
#
# COMPACT_ATOMS: atom_id res chain seq x y z
N MET A 1 45.16 7.35 16.43
CA MET A 1 43.75 7.27 15.96
C MET A 1 43.80 6.44 14.70
N THR A 2 43.46 5.15 14.79
CA THR A 2 43.38 4.25 13.64
C THR A 2 42.21 4.71 12.78
N GLU A 3 42.46 5.14 11.55
CA GLU A 3 41.42 5.39 10.55
C GLU A 3 40.68 4.07 10.32
N LEU A 4 39.49 3.97 10.91
CA LEU A 4 38.57 2.86 10.65
C LEU A 4 38.23 2.87 9.16
N SER A 5 38.36 1.73 8.49
CA SER A 5 37.99 1.62 7.09
C SER A 5 36.49 1.90 6.91
N SER A 6 36.08 2.49 5.80
CA SER A 6 34.68 2.83 5.48
C SER A 6 33.65 1.72 5.77
N PRO A 7 33.95 0.42 5.49
CA PRO A 7 33.05 -0.69 5.85
C PRO A 7 32.87 -0.89 7.35
N THR A 8 33.90 -0.63 8.16
CA THR A 8 33.83 -0.75 9.61
C THR A 8 32.93 0.29 10.25
N ILE A 9 32.99 1.53 9.76
CA ILE A 9 32.12 2.64 10.21
C ILE A 9 30.66 2.35 9.83
N ALA A 10 30.41 1.82 8.65
CA ALA A 10 29.07 1.44 8.20
C ALA A 10 28.44 0.36 9.10
N ALA A 11 29.23 -0.67 9.45
CA ALA A 11 28.81 -1.74 10.35
C ALA A 11 28.50 -1.20 11.75
N GLU A 12 29.36 -0.29 12.26
CA GLU A 12 29.18 0.34 13.57
C GLU A 12 27.91 1.18 13.63
N ILE A 13 27.68 2.08 12.69
CA ILE A 13 26.45 2.92 12.64
C ILE A 13 25.20 2.04 12.51
N SER A 14 25.22 1.00 11.70
CA SER A 14 24.12 0.06 11.57
C SER A 14 23.82 -0.67 12.89
N ALA A 15 24.85 -1.12 13.60
CA ALA A 15 24.72 -1.76 14.92
C ALA A 15 24.17 -0.80 15.97
N ARG A 16 24.56 0.47 15.94
CA ARG A 16 24.05 1.53 16.84
C ARG A 16 22.59 1.82 16.60
N LEU A 17 22.12 1.84 15.35
CA LEU A 17 20.69 1.95 15.04
C LEU A 17 19.91 0.71 15.49
N ASP A 18 20.47 -0.48 15.29
CA ASP A 18 19.79 -1.73 15.63
C ASP A 18 19.68 -1.98 17.14
N ARG A 19 20.52 -1.34 17.97
CA ARG A 19 20.41 -1.39 19.46
C ARG A 19 19.34 -0.48 20.05
N LEU A 20 18.74 0.45 19.26
CA LEU A 20 17.77 1.40 19.76
C LEU A 20 16.49 0.68 20.23
N PRO A 21 16.09 0.86 21.49
CA PRO A 21 14.88 0.25 22.03
C PRO A 21 13.61 0.99 21.60
N ALA A 22 12.46 0.40 21.92
CA ALA A 22 11.13 0.94 21.64
C ALA A 22 10.82 2.13 22.57
N THR A 23 11.26 3.33 22.21
CA THR A 23 10.98 4.58 22.95
C THR A 23 9.89 5.40 22.29
N ARG A 24 9.37 6.42 22.98
CA ARG A 24 8.39 7.37 22.42
C ARG A 24 8.96 8.10 21.21
N TYR A 25 10.27 8.39 21.22
CA TYR A 25 10.94 9.03 20.08
C TYR A 25 10.89 8.13 18.83
N VAL A 26 11.24 6.86 18.94
CA VAL A 26 11.19 5.90 17.82
C VAL A 26 9.75 5.77 17.30
N TRP A 27 8.77 5.63 18.19
CA TRP A 27 7.36 5.57 17.78
C TRP A 27 6.85 6.87 17.18
N LYS A 28 7.37 8.03 17.61
CA LYS A 28 7.08 9.31 16.98
C LYS A 28 7.57 9.34 15.53
N LEU A 29 8.75 8.81 15.22
CA LEU A 29 9.25 8.71 13.84
C LEU A 29 8.34 7.81 13.00
N VAL A 30 7.96 6.64 13.51
CA VAL A 30 7.01 5.74 12.86
C VAL A 30 5.68 6.44 12.61
N LEU A 31 5.14 7.14 13.60
CA LEU A 31 3.87 7.90 13.47
C LEU A 31 3.96 8.98 12.39
N LEU A 32 5.04 9.76 12.37
CA LEU A 32 5.23 10.83 11.37
C LEU A 32 5.28 10.27 9.94
N LEU A 33 6.01 9.17 9.73
CA LEU A 33 6.07 8.50 8.43
C LEU A 33 4.71 7.91 8.05
N SER A 34 4.02 7.29 8.99
CA SER A 34 2.68 6.73 8.78
C SER A 34 1.63 7.80 8.44
N LEU A 35 1.73 8.98 9.05
CA LEU A 35 0.85 10.13 8.72
C LEU A 35 1.13 10.65 7.30
N GLY A 36 2.37 10.60 6.83
CA GLY A 36 2.68 10.83 5.42
C GLY A 36 1.95 9.83 4.52
N GLY A 37 2.05 8.53 4.83
CA GLY A 37 1.33 7.49 4.10
C GLY A 37 -0.20 7.58 4.18
N CYS A 38 -0.76 8.25 5.18
CA CYS A 38 -2.20 8.56 5.20
C CYS A 38 -2.61 9.47 4.03
N SER A 39 -1.77 10.42 3.64
CA SER A 39 -2.07 11.30 2.50
C SER A 39 -2.11 10.51 1.19
N GLU A 40 -1.16 9.59 1.02
CA GLU A 40 -1.11 8.65 -0.10
C GLU A 40 -2.35 7.74 -0.13
N MET A 41 -2.70 7.13 1.00
CA MET A 41 -3.88 6.27 1.10
C MET A 41 -5.17 7.05 0.87
N TYR A 42 -5.26 8.29 1.36
CA TYR A 42 -6.38 9.17 1.06
C TYR A 42 -6.53 9.35 -0.45
N ASP A 43 -5.44 9.72 -1.12
CA ASP A 43 -5.44 9.98 -2.55
C ASP A 43 -5.75 8.72 -3.38
N LEU A 44 -5.25 7.57 -2.96
CA LEU A 44 -5.53 6.29 -3.62
C LEU A 44 -7.02 5.91 -3.49
N PHE A 45 -7.58 6.01 -2.27
CA PHE A 45 -8.93 5.54 -2.00
C PHE A 45 -10.04 6.52 -2.40
N PHE A 46 -9.80 7.84 -2.42
CA PHE A 46 -10.86 8.74 -2.90
C PHE A 46 -11.30 8.43 -4.33
N THR A 47 -10.42 7.82 -5.13
CA THR A 47 -10.72 7.36 -6.50
C THR A 47 -12.01 6.53 -6.57
N ALA A 48 -12.22 5.65 -5.59
CA ALA A 48 -13.44 4.85 -5.49
C ALA A 48 -14.67 5.69 -5.11
N TYR A 49 -14.50 6.57 -4.13
CA TYR A 49 -15.61 7.27 -3.49
C TYR A 49 -16.11 8.49 -4.26
N ILE A 50 -15.26 9.11 -5.11
CA ILE A 50 -15.70 10.22 -5.97
C ILE A 50 -16.35 9.75 -7.28
N GLY A 51 -16.19 8.48 -7.65
CA GLY A 51 -16.74 7.90 -8.88
C GLY A 51 -18.22 8.23 -9.12
N PRO A 52 -19.12 7.99 -8.14
CA PRO A 52 -20.53 8.38 -8.24
C PRO A 52 -20.74 9.88 -8.47
N GLY A 53 -19.89 10.73 -7.91
CA GLY A 53 -19.93 12.18 -8.09
C GLY A 53 -19.53 12.60 -9.50
N LEU A 54 -18.53 11.97 -10.09
CA LEU A 54 -18.09 12.20 -11.47
C LEU A 54 -19.17 11.81 -12.50
N VAL A 55 -19.91 10.74 -12.23
CA VAL A 55 -21.05 10.33 -13.06
C VAL A 55 -22.21 11.32 -12.89
N ARG A 56 -22.53 11.71 -11.67
CA ARG A 56 -23.62 12.68 -11.37
C ARG A 56 -23.38 14.06 -11.98
N SER A 57 -22.12 14.52 -12.02
CA SER A 57 -21.76 15.80 -12.65
C SER A 57 -21.80 15.78 -14.17
N GLY A 58 -22.08 14.63 -14.79
CA GLY A 58 -22.12 14.45 -16.24
C GLY A 58 -20.73 14.39 -16.92
N LEU A 59 -19.66 14.47 -16.13
CA LEU A 59 -18.29 14.38 -16.65
C LEU A 59 -17.93 12.96 -17.08
N PHE A 60 -18.49 11.96 -16.40
CA PHE A 60 -18.30 10.55 -16.74
C PHE A 60 -19.62 9.91 -17.18
N SER A 61 -19.54 9.03 -18.17
CA SER A 61 -20.67 8.20 -18.57
C SER A 61 -20.53 6.80 -18.00
N SER A 62 -21.61 6.27 -17.43
CA SER A 62 -21.66 4.87 -16.96
C SER A 62 -21.87 3.87 -18.10
N SER A 63 -22.37 4.32 -19.25
CA SER A 63 -22.84 3.44 -20.35
C SER A 63 -22.07 3.57 -21.65
N SER A 64 -21.34 4.66 -21.92
CA SER A 64 -20.60 4.85 -23.17
C SER A 64 -19.12 4.54 -23.03
N ALA A 65 -18.58 3.77 -23.96
CA ALA A 65 -17.14 3.58 -24.13
C ALA A 65 -16.53 4.92 -24.56
N SER A 66 -15.73 5.55 -23.69
CA SER A 66 -15.20 6.88 -23.95
C SER A 66 -13.68 6.90 -24.18
N MET A 67 -12.93 5.96 -23.64
CA MET A 67 -11.48 5.87 -23.83
C MET A 67 -11.08 4.41 -24.08
N PHE A 68 -10.42 4.15 -25.20
CA PHE A 68 -9.93 2.81 -25.59
C PHE A 68 -11.00 1.70 -25.53
N GLY A 69 -12.28 2.03 -25.73
CA GLY A 69 -13.39 1.07 -25.62
C GLY A 69 -13.90 0.79 -24.21
N PHE A 70 -13.33 1.41 -23.18
CA PHE A 70 -13.75 1.28 -21.79
C PHE A 70 -14.53 2.50 -21.30
N ASN A 71 -15.37 2.32 -20.29
CA ASN A 71 -16.10 3.43 -19.69
C ASN A 71 -15.13 4.38 -18.94
N SER A 72 -15.55 5.65 -18.77
CA SER A 72 -14.71 6.70 -18.18
C SER A 72 -14.25 6.36 -16.75
N LEU A 73 -15.10 5.70 -15.95
CA LEU A 73 -14.77 5.32 -14.57
C LEU A 73 -13.69 4.23 -14.52
N ALA A 74 -13.80 3.19 -15.37
CA ALA A 74 -12.78 2.15 -15.47
C ALA A 74 -11.43 2.74 -15.92
N SER A 75 -11.45 3.66 -16.88
CA SER A 75 -10.26 4.37 -17.36
C SER A 75 -9.65 5.24 -16.26
N PHE A 76 -10.46 5.88 -15.41
CA PHE A 76 -10.00 6.70 -14.29
C PHE A 76 -9.29 5.86 -13.22
N VAL A 77 -9.88 4.74 -12.82
CA VAL A 77 -9.26 3.80 -11.87
C VAL A 77 -8.00 3.19 -12.48
N ALA A 78 -8.05 2.74 -13.74
CA ALA A 78 -6.88 2.18 -14.43
C ALA A 78 -5.74 3.19 -14.58
N ALA A 79 -6.04 4.47 -14.86
CA ALA A 79 -5.04 5.54 -14.94
C ALA A 79 -4.30 5.76 -13.62
N THR A 80 -5.01 5.65 -12.48
CA THR A 80 -4.38 5.69 -11.16
C THR A 80 -3.30 4.62 -11.03
N PHE A 81 -3.64 3.37 -11.31
CA PHE A 81 -2.70 2.25 -11.18
C PHE A 81 -1.63 2.25 -12.28
N ALA A 82 -1.93 2.73 -13.48
CA ALA A 82 -0.94 2.90 -14.55
C ALA A 82 0.11 3.94 -14.15
N GLY A 83 -0.31 5.08 -13.61
CA GLY A 83 0.59 6.08 -13.07
C GLY A 83 1.45 5.53 -11.93
N LEU A 84 0.84 4.81 -11.00
CA LEU A 84 1.49 4.16 -9.87
C LEU A 84 2.54 3.13 -10.33
N PHE A 85 2.23 2.34 -11.34
CA PHE A 85 3.17 1.40 -11.96
C PHE A 85 4.37 2.13 -12.58
N VAL A 86 4.12 3.17 -13.39
CA VAL A 86 5.16 3.99 -14.02
C VAL A 86 6.03 4.68 -12.95
N GLY A 87 5.40 5.26 -11.92
CA GLY A 87 6.09 5.90 -10.81
C GLY A 87 7.04 4.94 -10.06
N THR A 88 6.55 3.77 -9.72
CA THR A 88 7.35 2.74 -9.05
C THR A 88 8.49 2.23 -9.92
N MET A 89 8.25 1.95 -11.21
CA MET A 89 9.26 1.39 -12.12
C MET A 89 10.31 2.40 -12.55
N LEU A 90 9.89 3.62 -12.94
CA LEU A 90 10.83 4.60 -13.52
C LEU A 90 11.51 5.46 -12.46
N PHE A 91 10.88 5.65 -11.30
CA PHE A 91 11.38 6.55 -10.26
C PHE A 91 11.64 5.86 -8.91
N GLY A 92 11.42 4.54 -8.81
CA GLY A 92 11.71 3.79 -7.59
C GLY A 92 13.18 3.92 -7.13
N PHE A 93 14.10 4.11 -8.07
CA PHE A 93 15.53 4.37 -7.80
C PHE A 93 15.80 5.81 -7.33
N ALA A 94 14.87 6.75 -7.52
CA ALA A 94 15.10 8.15 -7.18
C ALA A 94 15.40 8.33 -5.68
N ALA A 95 14.75 7.56 -4.82
CA ALA A 95 15.02 7.58 -3.39
C ALA A 95 16.45 7.11 -3.04
N ASP A 96 17.02 6.23 -3.85
CA ASP A 96 18.42 5.81 -3.68
C ASP A 96 19.39 6.90 -4.13
N TRP A 97 19.07 7.68 -5.14
CA TRP A 97 19.97 8.76 -5.66
C TRP A 97 19.87 10.04 -4.87
N PHE A 98 18.65 10.51 -4.56
CA PHE A 98 18.42 11.84 -3.98
C PHE A 98 18.18 11.85 -2.47
N GLY A 99 18.04 10.68 -1.86
CA GLY A 99 17.71 10.51 -0.44
C GLY A 99 16.22 10.36 -0.17
N ARG A 100 15.93 9.66 0.94
CA ARG A 100 14.55 9.28 1.29
C ARG A 100 13.70 10.50 1.60
N ARG A 101 14.26 11.45 2.36
CA ARG A 101 13.58 12.67 2.79
C ARG A 101 13.22 13.60 1.62
N MET A 102 14.12 13.75 0.66
CA MET A 102 13.89 14.60 -0.51
C MET A 102 12.81 14.00 -1.39
N VAL A 103 12.94 12.73 -1.76
CA VAL A 103 12.00 12.06 -2.65
C VAL A 103 10.60 11.96 -2.05
N PHE A 104 10.49 11.61 -0.78
CA PHE A 104 9.23 11.64 -0.03
C PHE A 104 8.53 13.01 -0.12
N THR A 105 9.30 14.11 0.04
CA THR A 105 8.74 15.46 -0.04
C THR A 105 8.30 15.83 -1.45
N CYS A 106 9.15 15.54 -2.44
CA CYS A 106 8.90 15.90 -3.83
C CYS A 106 7.73 15.10 -4.43
N SER A 107 7.66 13.80 -4.15
CA SER A 107 6.57 12.95 -4.63
C SER A 107 5.21 13.40 -4.09
N LEU A 108 5.16 13.77 -2.81
CA LEU A 108 3.95 14.26 -2.18
C LEU A 108 3.49 15.60 -2.77
N LEU A 109 4.41 16.55 -2.96
CA LEU A 109 4.08 17.82 -3.61
C LEU A 109 3.62 17.61 -5.05
N TRP A 110 4.25 16.66 -5.75
CA TRP A 110 3.92 16.32 -7.14
C TRP A 110 2.47 15.82 -7.26
N TYR A 111 2.11 14.75 -6.53
CA TYR A 111 0.77 14.21 -6.68
C TYR A 111 -0.30 15.13 -6.10
N THR A 112 0.02 15.89 -5.04
CA THR A 112 -0.89 16.91 -4.52
C THR A 112 -1.18 18.00 -5.56
N ALA A 113 -0.15 18.54 -6.22
CA ALA A 113 -0.33 19.54 -7.27
C ALA A 113 -1.18 18.96 -8.44
N ALA A 114 -0.86 17.76 -8.89
CA ALA A 114 -1.61 17.09 -9.95
C ALA A 114 -3.07 16.84 -9.55
N THR A 115 -3.32 16.42 -8.32
CA THR A 115 -4.64 16.19 -7.76
C THR A 115 -5.46 17.48 -7.64
N VAL A 116 -4.83 18.59 -7.21
CA VAL A 116 -5.48 19.92 -7.20
C VAL A 116 -5.85 20.35 -8.62
N ILE A 117 -4.95 20.24 -9.60
CA ILE A 117 -5.24 20.58 -11.00
C ILE A 117 -6.37 19.68 -11.53
N MET A 118 -6.37 18.39 -11.19
CA MET A 118 -7.45 17.46 -11.55
C MET A 118 -8.81 17.95 -11.03
N ALA A 119 -8.87 18.49 -9.81
CA ALA A 119 -10.12 18.97 -9.21
C ALA A 119 -10.79 20.12 -10.00
N PHE A 120 -10.01 20.86 -10.78
CA PHE A 120 -10.51 21.96 -11.63
C PHE A 120 -10.74 21.57 -13.09
N GLN A 121 -10.56 20.31 -13.46
CA GLN A 121 -10.83 19.86 -14.82
C GLN A 121 -12.35 19.80 -15.13
N HIS A 122 -12.67 20.05 -16.39
CA HIS A 122 -14.06 20.05 -16.91
C HIS A 122 -14.27 18.98 -17.99
N THR A 123 -13.28 18.15 -18.25
CA THR A 123 -13.36 17.08 -19.25
C THR A 123 -12.94 15.74 -18.66
N ALA A 124 -13.57 14.65 -19.07
CA ALA A 124 -13.19 13.30 -18.66
C ALA A 124 -11.73 12.99 -18.97
N VAL A 125 -11.26 13.39 -20.16
CA VAL A 125 -9.86 13.19 -20.57
C VAL A 125 -8.89 13.92 -19.66
N GLY A 126 -9.17 15.19 -19.32
CA GLY A 126 -8.34 15.97 -18.39
C GLY A 126 -8.27 15.34 -17.00
N ILE A 127 -9.42 14.88 -16.47
CA ILE A 127 -9.47 14.20 -15.16
C ILE A 127 -8.63 12.93 -15.17
N VAL A 128 -8.78 12.08 -16.21
CA VAL A 128 -8.03 10.82 -16.34
C VAL A 128 -6.52 11.09 -16.53
N ALA A 129 -6.15 12.08 -17.35
CA ALA A 129 -4.76 12.44 -17.58
C ALA A 129 -4.07 12.94 -16.30
N TRP A 130 -4.69 13.87 -15.56
CA TRP A 130 -4.15 14.36 -14.30
C TRP A 130 -4.14 13.30 -13.21
N ARG A 131 -5.09 12.35 -13.24
CA ARG A 131 -5.09 11.19 -12.35
C ARG A 131 -3.90 10.27 -12.60
N PHE A 132 -3.56 10.03 -13.88
CA PHE A 132 -2.34 9.30 -14.25
C PHE A 132 -1.08 10.00 -13.72
N ILE A 133 -0.99 11.33 -13.92
CA ILE A 133 0.15 12.14 -13.46
C ILE A 133 0.27 12.11 -11.92
N ALA A 134 -0.85 12.20 -11.20
CA ALA A 134 -0.87 12.05 -9.75
C ALA A 134 -0.41 10.65 -9.33
N GLY A 135 -0.88 9.61 -10.03
CA GLY A 135 -0.49 8.22 -9.80
C GLY A 135 1.03 8.00 -9.86
N ILE A 136 1.75 8.68 -10.74
CA ILE A 136 3.22 8.62 -10.81
C ILE A 136 3.83 9.02 -9.46
N GLY A 137 3.42 10.15 -8.89
CA GLY A 137 3.92 10.63 -7.60
C GLY A 137 3.61 9.65 -6.45
N ILE A 138 2.40 9.09 -6.42
CA ILE A 138 1.99 8.09 -5.43
C ILE A 138 2.87 6.84 -5.53
N GLY A 139 3.18 6.37 -6.75
CA GLY A 139 4.02 5.19 -6.97
C GLY A 139 5.45 5.35 -6.43
N VAL A 140 6.00 6.56 -6.50
CA VAL A 140 7.31 6.88 -5.93
C VAL A 140 7.28 6.88 -4.40
N GLU A 141 6.25 7.46 -3.80
CA GLU A 141 6.14 7.60 -2.34
C GLU A 141 5.95 6.25 -1.65
N LEU A 142 5.13 5.38 -2.21
CA LEU A 142 4.79 4.08 -1.65
C LEU A 142 6.02 3.22 -1.34
N VAL A 143 7.00 3.20 -2.25
CA VAL A 143 8.27 2.48 -2.05
C VAL A 143 9.15 3.21 -1.02
N THR A 144 9.10 4.53 -1.01
CA THR A 144 9.95 5.36 -0.15
C THR A 144 9.61 5.22 1.32
N ILE A 145 8.32 5.20 1.70
CA ILE A 145 7.88 5.08 3.10
C ILE A 145 8.32 3.76 3.72
N ASP A 146 8.11 2.66 3.02
CA ASP A 146 8.46 1.33 3.52
C ASP A 146 9.98 1.19 3.71
N THR A 147 10.75 1.68 2.76
CA THR A 147 12.22 1.72 2.86
C THR A 147 12.67 2.58 4.05
N TYR A 148 12.06 3.75 4.21
CA TYR A 148 12.41 4.69 5.27
C TYR A 148 12.15 4.11 6.65
N ILE A 149 11.03 3.43 6.87
CA ILE A 149 10.73 2.73 8.14
C ILE A 149 11.79 1.66 8.41
N THR A 150 12.17 0.85 7.41
CA THR A 150 13.17 -0.21 7.60
C THR A 150 14.56 0.32 7.93
N GLU A 151 14.90 1.52 7.47
CA GLU A 151 16.20 2.14 7.67
C GLU A 151 16.32 2.87 9.01
N LEU A 152 15.22 3.45 9.51
CA LEU A 152 15.21 4.22 10.77
C LEU A 152 14.87 3.37 11.99
N VAL A 153 14.16 2.27 11.82
CA VAL A 153 13.71 1.44 12.94
C VAL A 153 14.61 0.22 13.12
N SER A 154 14.94 -0.10 14.39
CA SER A 154 15.75 -1.28 14.71
C SER A 154 15.09 -2.58 14.24
N LYS A 155 15.90 -3.56 13.86
CA LYS A 155 15.45 -4.85 13.28
C LYS A 155 14.38 -5.57 14.11
N HIS A 156 14.45 -5.50 15.45
CA HIS A 156 13.49 -6.15 16.34
C HIS A 156 12.12 -5.48 16.35
N LEU A 157 12.03 -4.21 15.97
CA LEU A 157 10.80 -3.42 15.99
C LEU A 157 10.15 -3.30 14.61
N ARG A 158 10.86 -3.64 13.52
CA ARG A 158 10.37 -3.45 12.13
C ARG A 158 8.99 -4.05 11.91
N GLY A 159 8.78 -5.30 12.31
CA GLY A 159 7.49 -5.95 12.14
C GLY A 159 6.33 -5.21 12.82
N ARG A 160 6.56 -4.74 14.07
CA ARG A 160 5.58 -3.93 14.80
C ARG A 160 5.39 -2.56 14.16
N ALA A 161 6.47 -1.92 13.71
CA ALA A 161 6.42 -0.62 13.05
C ALA A 161 5.61 -0.68 11.74
N PHE A 162 5.81 -1.71 10.91
CA PHE A 162 5.00 -1.95 9.72
C PHE A 162 3.53 -2.19 10.04
N ALA A 163 3.24 -2.97 11.06
CA ALA A 163 1.88 -3.25 11.47
C ALA A 163 1.16 -1.98 11.94
N VAL A 164 1.83 -1.16 12.76
CA VAL A 164 1.31 0.14 13.20
C VAL A 164 1.13 1.08 12.01
N ASN A 165 2.10 1.14 11.09
CA ASN A 165 2.01 1.90 9.85
C ASN A 165 0.77 1.52 9.04
N GLN A 166 0.53 0.24 8.82
CA GLN A 166 -0.64 -0.27 8.09
C GLN A 166 -1.96 0.14 8.77
N VAL A 167 -2.06 -0.02 10.10
CA VAL A 167 -3.27 0.36 10.84
C VAL A 167 -3.55 1.86 10.71
N ILE A 168 -2.52 2.70 10.85
CA ILE A 168 -2.65 4.17 10.74
C ILE A 168 -3.06 4.55 9.31
N GLN A 169 -2.39 4.01 8.31
CA GLN A 169 -2.71 4.28 6.90
C GLN A 169 -4.14 3.87 6.54
N PHE A 170 -4.57 2.67 6.92
CA PHE A 170 -5.94 2.22 6.64
C PHE A 170 -7.01 2.93 7.47
N SER A 171 -6.65 3.59 8.56
CA SER A 171 -7.58 4.41 9.34
C SER A 171 -8.05 5.66 8.60
N VAL A 172 -7.37 6.07 7.54
CA VAL A 172 -7.81 7.18 6.69
C VAL A 172 -8.97 6.79 5.76
N VAL A 173 -9.11 5.51 5.41
CA VAL A 173 -10.13 5.04 4.45
C VAL A 173 -11.56 5.39 4.91
N PRO A 174 -11.98 5.12 6.16
CA PRO A 174 -13.28 5.59 6.65
C PRO A 174 -13.40 7.11 6.66
N VAL A 175 -12.32 7.88 6.84
CA VAL A 175 -12.37 9.35 6.78
C VAL A 175 -12.71 9.81 5.36
N VAL A 176 -12.07 9.25 4.35
CA VAL A 176 -12.36 9.52 2.94
C VAL A 176 -13.82 9.17 2.60
N ALA A 177 -14.25 7.99 3.04
CA ALA A 177 -15.61 7.52 2.80
C ALA A 177 -16.67 8.42 3.47
N LEU A 178 -16.41 8.88 4.69
CA LEU A 178 -17.27 9.83 5.42
C LEU A 178 -17.37 11.16 4.68
N LEU A 179 -16.24 11.73 4.28
CA LEU A 179 -16.21 12.97 3.53
C LEU A 179 -16.96 12.85 2.21
N ALA A 180 -16.78 11.74 1.50
CA ALA A 180 -17.50 11.47 0.25
C ALA A 180 -19.02 11.33 0.50
N TRP A 181 -19.44 10.62 1.53
CA TRP A 181 -20.86 10.51 1.89
C TRP A 181 -21.51 11.87 2.19
N ILE A 182 -20.80 12.75 2.90
CA ILE A 182 -21.32 14.07 3.26
C ILE A 182 -21.30 15.02 2.06
N LEU A 183 -20.23 15.03 1.26
CA LEU A 183 -19.98 16.07 0.27
C LEU A 183 -20.46 15.70 -1.14
N VAL A 184 -20.24 14.47 -1.61
CA VAL A 184 -20.52 14.06 -2.99
C VAL A 184 -21.99 14.24 -3.39
N PRO A 185 -23.01 13.97 -2.51
CA PRO A 185 -24.39 14.23 -2.85
C PRO A 185 -24.76 15.72 -2.87
N ARG A 186 -23.89 16.59 -2.40
CA ARG A 186 -24.11 18.04 -2.25
C ARG A 186 -23.23 18.79 -3.23
N SER A 187 -23.55 20.08 -3.44
CA SER A 187 -22.72 21.01 -4.21
C SER A 187 -22.44 22.27 -3.37
N PRO A 188 -21.61 22.16 -2.33
CA PRO A 188 -21.31 23.30 -1.47
C PRO A 188 -20.69 24.45 -2.28
N LEU A 189 -21.15 25.67 -2.04
CA LEU A 189 -20.65 26.88 -2.71
C LEU A 189 -20.75 26.84 -4.27
N GLY A 190 -21.67 26.04 -4.81
CA GLY A 190 -21.83 25.89 -6.26
C GLY A 190 -20.81 24.98 -6.94
N PHE A 191 -19.92 24.36 -6.17
CA PHE A 191 -18.94 23.36 -6.67
C PHE A 191 -19.43 21.94 -6.42
N ASP A 192 -19.17 21.05 -7.38
CA ASP A 192 -19.47 19.62 -7.22
C ASP A 192 -18.81 19.06 -5.97
N GLY A 193 -19.54 18.31 -5.16
CA GLY A 193 -19.06 17.78 -3.88
C GLY A 193 -17.85 16.85 -3.98
N TRP A 194 -17.68 16.15 -5.11
CA TRP A 194 -16.50 15.31 -5.36
C TRP A 194 -15.21 16.15 -5.43
N ARG A 195 -15.25 17.37 -5.93
CA ARG A 195 -14.11 18.30 -5.97
C ARG A 195 -13.66 18.68 -4.56
N TRP A 196 -14.57 18.87 -3.64
CA TRP A 196 -14.26 19.14 -2.24
C TRP A 196 -13.58 17.98 -1.56
N VAL A 197 -14.01 16.73 -1.82
CA VAL A 197 -13.31 15.54 -1.29
C VAL A 197 -11.86 15.52 -1.76
N VAL A 198 -11.62 15.80 -3.04
CA VAL A 198 -10.28 15.87 -3.63
C VAL A 198 -9.45 16.99 -3.00
N LEU A 199 -9.99 18.20 -2.89
CA LEU A 199 -9.28 19.37 -2.35
C LEU A 199 -8.94 19.22 -0.86
N ILE A 200 -9.84 18.63 -0.06
CA ILE A 200 -9.57 18.34 1.35
C ILE A 200 -8.40 17.35 1.47
N GLY A 201 -8.36 16.33 0.62
CA GLY A 201 -7.21 15.41 0.55
C GLY A 201 -5.90 16.14 0.23
N ALA A 202 -5.94 17.07 -0.72
CA ALA A 202 -4.78 17.88 -1.09
C ALA A 202 -4.28 18.78 0.05
N MET A 203 -5.13 19.20 0.97
CA MET A 203 -4.72 19.97 2.15
C MET A 203 -3.77 19.18 3.07
N SER A 204 -3.76 17.87 3.00
CA SER A 204 -2.83 17.03 3.76
C SER A 204 -1.36 17.37 3.46
N ALA A 205 -1.03 17.88 2.27
CA ALA A 205 0.30 18.35 1.92
C ALA A 205 0.84 19.46 2.84
N ILE A 206 -0.05 20.25 3.46
CA ILE A 206 0.34 21.28 4.42
C ILE A 206 1.01 20.63 5.65
N PHE A 207 0.51 19.47 6.08
CA PHE A 207 1.06 18.74 7.23
C PHE A 207 2.43 18.14 6.93
N VAL A 208 2.74 17.86 5.69
CA VAL A 208 4.04 17.30 5.28
C VAL A 208 5.20 18.22 5.60
N TRP A 209 5.01 19.51 5.51
CA TRP A 209 6.02 20.47 5.95
C TRP A 209 6.43 20.25 7.41
N PHE A 210 5.46 19.95 8.28
CA PHE A 210 5.70 19.65 9.69
C PHE A 210 6.35 18.28 9.86
N ILE A 211 5.87 17.27 9.12
CA ILE A 211 6.42 15.91 9.13
C ILE A 211 7.89 15.94 8.69
N ARG A 212 8.21 16.64 7.60
CA ARG A 212 9.57 16.78 7.07
C ARG A 212 10.56 17.33 8.11
N ARG A 213 10.14 18.24 8.98
CA ARG A 213 10.99 18.80 10.04
C ARG A 213 11.28 17.79 11.14
N GLY A 214 10.37 16.85 11.37
CA GLY A 214 10.47 15.87 12.45
C GLY A 214 11.21 14.58 12.08
N VAL A 215 11.39 14.28 10.77
CA VAL A 215 12.04 13.05 10.30
C VAL A 215 13.43 13.36 9.75
N PRO A 216 14.50 12.75 10.34
CA PRO A 216 15.87 12.92 9.85
C PRO A 216 16.09 12.16 8.54
N GLU A 217 17.13 12.45 7.77
CA GLU A 217 17.54 11.59 6.64
C GLU A 217 18.02 10.23 7.15
N SER A 218 17.95 9.21 6.29
CA SER A 218 18.38 7.87 6.65
C SER A 218 19.90 7.80 6.87
N PRO A 219 20.39 7.42 8.06
CA PRO A 219 21.81 7.20 8.27
C PRO A 219 22.39 6.12 7.34
N ARG A 220 21.62 5.09 7.02
CA ARG A 220 22.05 4.01 6.12
C ARG A 220 22.23 4.52 4.68
N TRP A 221 21.35 5.42 4.24
CA TRP A 221 21.50 6.08 2.95
C TRP A 221 22.72 7.03 2.92
N LEU A 222 22.92 7.80 4.00
CA LEU A 222 24.08 8.70 4.12
C LEU A 222 25.40 7.93 4.03
N ILE A 223 25.48 6.77 4.65
CA ILE A 223 26.66 5.88 4.57
C ILE A 223 26.90 5.43 3.12
N SER A 224 25.87 4.93 2.44
CA SER A 224 26.02 4.41 1.07
C SER A 224 26.42 5.49 0.06
N HIS A 225 26.29 6.78 0.42
CA HIS A 225 26.71 7.94 -0.37
C HIS A 225 27.98 8.61 0.14
N GLY A 226 28.73 7.96 1.02
CA GLY A 226 30.00 8.48 1.55
C GLY A 226 29.87 9.68 2.51
N ARG A 227 28.63 10.02 2.94
CA ARG A 227 28.36 11.13 3.85
C ARG A 227 28.44 10.69 5.32
N LEU A 228 29.62 10.18 5.70
CA LEU A 228 29.84 9.53 7.01
C LEU A 228 29.63 10.49 8.20
N GLU A 229 30.09 11.74 8.08
CA GLU A 229 29.91 12.76 9.14
C GLU A 229 28.43 13.08 9.40
N ASP A 230 27.65 13.17 8.33
CA ASP A 230 26.22 13.41 8.45
C ASP A 230 25.49 12.17 9.04
N ALA A 231 25.90 10.97 8.64
CA ALA A 231 25.37 9.72 9.19
C ALA A 231 25.65 9.62 10.70
N GLU A 232 26.89 9.93 11.11
CA GLU A 232 27.29 9.97 12.52
C GLU A 232 26.47 11.01 13.30
N ARG A 233 26.31 12.22 12.78
CA ARG A 233 25.55 13.30 13.40
C ARG A 233 24.08 12.91 13.62
N VAL A 234 23.44 12.30 12.60
CA VAL A 234 22.05 11.87 12.72
C VAL A 234 21.91 10.73 13.72
N THR A 235 22.81 9.73 13.65
CA THR A 235 22.78 8.58 14.56
C THR A 235 23.01 9.02 16.01
N ALA A 236 23.98 9.86 16.27
CA ALA A 236 24.26 10.41 17.60
C ALA A 236 23.07 11.23 18.13
N ALA A 237 22.40 12.03 17.28
CA ALA A 237 21.20 12.75 17.68
C ALA A 237 20.05 11.82 18.04
N MET A 238 19.87 10.72 17.31
CA MET A 238 18.84 9.70 17.62
C MET A 238 19.15 9.00 18.95
N GLU A 239 20.40 8.61 19.17
CA GLU A 239 20.86 7.98 20.43
C GLU A 239 20.69 8.90 21.63
N ASP A 240 21.01 10.19 21.49
CA ASP A 240 20.87 11.19 22.55
C ASP A 240 19.39 11.35 22.95
N HIS A 241 18.47 11.44 21.98
CA HIS A 241 17.03 11.47 22.26
C HIS A 241 16.55 10.22 23.00
N VAL A 242 16.99 9.04 22.54
CA VAL A 242 16.60 7.76 23.13
C VAL A 242 17.20 7.62 24.54
N SER A 243 18.47 7.96 24.72
CA SER A 243 19.15 7.88 26.04
C SER A 243 18.55 8.83 27.06
N ARG A 244 18.21 10.06 26.67
CA ARG A 244 17.50 11.01 27.55
C ARG A 244 16.13 10.50 27.97
N GLU A 245 15.41 9.84 27.05
CA GLU A 245 14.09 9.28 27.35
C GLU A 245 14.17 8.07 28.29
N LEU A 246 15.22 7.24 28.14
CA LEU A 246 15.44 6.09 29.00
C LEU A 246 15.97 6.45 30.40
N GLY A 247 16.68 7.57 30.51
CA GLY A 247 17.40 7.92 31.72
C GLY A 247 18.55 6.95 32.07
N ALA A 248 18.99 6.15 31.10
CA ALA A 248 20.03 5.13 31.25
C ALA A 248 20.90 5.05 29.97
N PRO A 249 22.15 4.57 30.07
CA PRO A 249 22.99 4.34 28.91
C PRO A 249 22.39 3.28 28.00
N LEU A 250 22.61 3.44 26.68
CA LEU A 250 22.16 2.49 25.69
C LEU A 250 22.92 1.16 25.80
N PRO A 251 22.30 0.02 25.42
CA PRO A 251 22.99 -1.25 25.32
C PRO A 251 24.23 -1.15 24.42
N PRO A 252 25.27 -1.98 24.61
CA PRO A 252 26.43 -1.98 23.74
C PRO A 252 26.03 -2.27 22.28
N ALA A 253 26.64 -1.57 21.33
CA ALA A 253 26.49 -1.89 19.93
C ALA A 253 27.35 -3.12 19.60
N ASN A 254 26.76 -4.11 18.97
CA ASN A 254 27.48 -5.31 18.50
C ASN A 254 27.60 -5.22 16.99
N PRO A 255 28.69 -4.67 16.44
CA PRO A 255 28.91 -4.64 15.00
C PRO A 255 29.12 -6.07 14.50
N HIS A 256 28.26 -6.50 13.61
CA HIS A 256 28.49 -7.72 12.83
C HIS A 256 29.01 -7.31 11.46
N PRO A 257 30.04 -7.98 10.93
CA PRO A 257 30.43 -7.78 9.54
C PRO A 257 29.19 -7.96 8.67
N VAL A 258 28.90 -6.99 7.85
CA VAL A 258 27.87 -7.13 6.83
C VAL A 258 28.55 -7.90 5.71
N ASP A 259 28.35 -9.21 5.68
CA ASP A 259 28.72 -10.01 4.52
C ASP A 259 27.91 -9.50 3.33
N GLU A 260 28.53 -8.68 2.50
CA GLU A 260 27.98 -8.25 1.21
C GLU A 260 27.97 -9.43 0.25
N ILE A 261 27.17 -10.44 0.54
CA ILE A 261 26.93 -11.53 -0.40
C ILE A 261 25.97 -10.98 -1.46
N HIS A 262 26.54 -10.41 -2.52
CA HIS A 262 25.78 -10.00 -3.69
C HIS A 262 25.23 -11.23 -4.40
N GLY A 263 23.92 -11.38 -4.46
CA GLY A 263 23.24 -12.35 -5.33
C GLY A 263 22.95 -11.71 -6.69
N HIS A 264 23.01 -12.49 -7.75
CA HIS A 264 22.57 -12.03 -9.06
C HIS A 264 21.04 -12.09 -9.16
N PHE A 265 20.41 -11.04 -9.71
CA PHE A 265 18.97 -11.01 -9.93
C PHE A 265 18.45 -12.26 -10.66
N LEU A 266 19.20 -12.77 -11.64
CA LEU A 266 18.83 -13.98 -12.38
C LEU A 266 18.77 -15.25 -11.53
N ASP A 267 19.29 -15.26 -10.33
CA ASP A 267 19.22 -16.43 -9.45
C ASP A 267 17.78 -16.76 -9.02
N ILE A 268 16.89 -15.76 -9.01
CA ILE A 268 15.45 -15.98 -8.72
C ILE A 268 14.74 -16.85 -9.77
N PHE A 269 15.31 -16.96 -10.96
CA PHE A 269 14.81 -17.79 -12.07
C PHE A 269 15.48 -19.16 -12.16
N LYS A 270 16.35 -19.50 -11.21
CA LYS A 270 16.99 -20.81 -11.12
C LYS A 270 16.36 -21.67 -10.02
N PRO A 271 16.38 -23.01 -10.13
CA PRO A 271 16.02 -23.87 -9.00
C PRO A 271 16.87 -23.57 -7.76
N PRO A 272 16.31 -23.59 -6.53
CA PRO A 272 14.90 -23.89 -6.18
C PRO A 272 13.94 -22.69 -6.26
N TYR A 273 14.43 -21.48 -6.55
CA TYR A 273 13.66 -20.25 -6.45
C TYR A 273 12.67 -20.05 -7.59
N LEU A 274 12.88 -20.64 -8.77
CA LEU A 274 12.00 -20.50 -9.93
C LEU A 274 10.55 -20.85 -9.61
N SER A 275 10.30 -21.95 -8.89
CA SER A 275 8.95 -22.36 -8.48
C SER A 275 8.29 -21.32 -7.56
N ARG A 276 9.04 -20.78 -6.60
CA ARG A 276 8.56 -19.76 -5.66
C ARG A 276 8.28 -18.43 -6.36
N THR A 277 9.18 -18.04 -7.26
CA THR A 277 9.03 -16.81 -8.08
C THR A 277 7.80 -16.92 -8.96
N SER A 278 7.62 -18.02 -9.69
CA SER A 278 6.44 -18.23 -10.56
C SER A 278 5.14 -18.27 -9.76
N MET A 279 5.13 -18.97 -8.61
CA MET A 279 3.99 -19.02 -7.70
C MET A 279 3.61 -17.62 -7.21
N LEU A 280 4.59 -16.82 -6.77
CA LEU A 280 4.34 -15.46 -6.26
C LEU A 280 3.95 -14.48 -7.37
N MET A 281 4.44 -14.63 -8.60
CA MET A 281 3.99 -13.86 -9.75
C MET A 281 2.50 -14.09 -10.00
N VAL A 282 2.08 -15.35 -10.07
CA VAL A 282 0.66 -15.73 -10.24
C VAL A 282 -0.17 -15.21 -9.05
N PHE A 283 0.30 -15.43 -7.83
CA PHE A 283 -0.35 -14.92 -6.62
C PHE A 283 -0.54 -13.40 -6.68
N ASN A 284 0.53 -12.63 -6.91
CA ASN A 284 0.46 -11.17 -6.92
C ASN A 284 -0.44 -10.63 -8.04
N PHE A 285 -0.47 -11.30 -9.18
CA PHE A 285 -1.37 -10.92 -10.27
C PHE A 285 -2.85 -11.08 -9.86
N PHE A 286 -3.23 -12.24 -9.35
CA PHE A 286 -4.65 -12.55 -9.08
C PHE A 286 -5.15 -12.01 -7.74
N GLN A 287 -4.30 -11.90 -6.70
CA GLN A 287 -4.74 -11.33 -5.41
C GLN A 287 -5.21 -9.88 -5.54
N THR A 288 -4.59 -9.13 -6.43
CA THR A 288 -4.91 -7.72 -6.70
C THR A 288 -6.32 -7.54 -7.24
N VAL A 289 -6.80 -8.50 -8.06
CA VAL A 289 -8.19 -8.52 -8.55
C VAL A 289 -9.17 -8.55 -7.37
N GLY A 290 -8.94 -9.40 -6.38
CA GLY A 290 -9.82 -9.51 -5.22
C GLY A 290 -9.79 -8.28 -4.33
N TYR A 291 -8.61 -7.73 -4.10
CA TYR A 291 -8.44 -6.57 -3.22
C TYR A 291 -8.95 -5.28 -3.86
N TYR A 292 -8.33 -4.83 -4.95
CA TYR A 292 -8.69 -3.58 -5.60
C TYR A 292 -9.98 -3.67 -6.39
N GLY A 293 -10.35 -4.88 -6.85
CA GLY A 293 -11.62 -5.13 -7.53
C GLY A 293 -12.84 -4.85 -6.67
N PHE A 294 -12.74 -5.04 -5.36
CA PHE A 294 -13.77 -4.62 -4.43
C PHE A 294 -13.50 -3.19 -3.92
N ALA A 295 -12.35 -2.94 -3.31
CA ALA A 295 -12.05 -1.70 -2.61
C ALA A 295 -12.18 -0.43 -3.47
N SER A 296 -11.78 -0.51 -4.76
CA SER A 296 -11.86 0.63 -5.68
C SER A 296 -13.25 0.81 -6.32
N TRP A 297 -14.19 -0.12 -6.11
CA TRP A 297 -15.47 -0.14 -6.79
C TRP A 297 -16.68 -0.20 -5.86
N VAL A 298 -16.50 -0.25 -4.53
CA VAL A 298 -17.59 -0.46 -3.54
C VAL A 298 -18.79 0.46 -3.80
N PRO A 299 -18.67 1.80 -3.90
CA PRO A 299 -19.84 2.65 -4.11
C PRO A 299 -20.54 2.35 -5.44
N THR A 300 -19.77 2.11 -6.50
CA THR A 300 -20.28 1.82 -7.84
C THR A 300 -20.99 0.46 -7.89
N LEU A 301 -20.46 -0.55 -7.23
CA LEU A 301 -21.09 -1.88 -7.13
C LEU A 301 -22.42 -1.82 -6.37
N LEU A 302 -22.49 -1.04 -5.30
CA LEU A 302 -23.74 -0.81 -4.56
C LEU A 302 -24.78 -0.09 -5.41
N ILE A 303 -24.38 0.93 -6.20
CA ILE A 303 -25.29 1.62 -7.12
C ILE A 303 -25.78 0.64 -8.20
N ALA A 304 -24.89 -0.16 -8.77
CA ALA A 304 -25.27 -1.18 -9.75
C ALA A 304 -26.18 -2.28 -9.18
N ALA A 305 -26.11 -2.53 -7.87
CA ALA A 305 -27.03 -3.38 -7.13
C ALA A 305 -28.39 -2.70 -6.80
N GLY A 306 -28.65 -1.50 -7.31
CA GLY A 306 -29.92 -0.77 -7.15
C GLY A 306 -29.96 0.19 -5.94
N VAL A 307 -28.85 0.41 -5.25
CA VAL A 307 -28.78 1.34 -4.12
C VAL A 307 -28.60 2.78 -4.64
N THR A 308 -29.29 3.75 -4.03
CA THR A 308 -29.14 5.17 -4.41
C THR A 308 -27.72 5.67 -4.14
N THR A 309 -27.26 6.69 -4.86
CA THR A 309 -25.90 7.24 -4.69
C THR A 309 -25.59 7.63 -3.24
N THR A 310 -26.50 8.32 -2.57
CA THR A 310 -26.31 8.77 -1.18
C THR A 310 -26.22 7.59 -0.23
N THR A 311 -27.12 6.61 -0.36
CA THR A 311 -27.15 5.40 0.48
C THR A 311 -25.93 4.49 0.19
N SER A 312 -25.51 4.41 -1.07
CA SER A 312 -24.31 3.68 -1.47
C SER A 312 -23.06 4.22 -0.77
N LEU A 313 -22.89 5.55 -0.74
CA LEU A 313 -21.78 6.17 -0.04
C LEU A 313 -21.87 5.99 1.48
N GLN A 314 -23.09 6.01 2.05
CA GLN A 314 -23.31 5.68 3.46
C GLN A 314 -22.91 4.24 3.80
N TYR A 315 -23.33 3.27 3.01
CA TYR A 315 -22.94 1.86 3.22
C TYR A 315 -21.45 1.67 3.03
N SER A 316 -20.87 2.32 2.02
CA SER A 316 -19.43 2.30 1.79
C SER A 316 -18.65 2.88 2.97
N PHE A 317 -19.14 3.91 3.64
CA PHE A 317 -18.52 4.43 4.86
C PHE A 317 -18.55 3.40 5.99
N ILE A 318 -19.70 2.76 6.23
CA ILE A 318 -19.81 1.71 7.27
C ILE A 318 -18.86 0.54 6.97
N ILE A 319 -18.80 0.12 5.71
CA ILE A 319 -17.87 -0.95 5.26
C ILE A 319 -16.41 -0.50 5.47
N ALA A 320 -16.10 0.77 5.17
CA ALA A 320 -14.75 1.30 5.29
C ALA A 320 -14.21 1.33 6.74
N ILE A 321 -15.10 1.41 7.76
CA ILE A 321 -14.70 1.32 9.18
C ILE A 321 -13.97 0.00 9.47
N ALA A 322 -14.25 -1.05 8.69
CA ALA A 322 -13.58 -2.33 8.80
C ALA A 322 -12.12 -2.32 8.28
N ALA A 323 -11.70 -1.32 7.53
CA ALA A 323 -10.38 -1.31 6.90
C ALA A 323 -9.20 -1.45 7.90
N PRO A 324 -9.13 -0.73 9.01
CA PRO A 324 -8.07 -0.92 10.00
C PRO A 324 -8.24 -2.20 10.84
N LEU A 325 -9.43 -2.82 10.87
CA LEU A 325 -9.69 -4.01 11.68
C LEU A 325 -8.99 -5.26 11.14
N GLY A 326 -8.90 -5.40 9.80
CA GLY A 326 -8.22 -6.52 9.15
C GLY A 326 -6.77 -6.67 9.62
N PRO A 327 -5.91 -5.66 9.48
CA PRO A 327 -4.54 -5.68 9.99
C PRO A 327 -4.45 -5.91 11.50
N LEU A 328 -5.33 -5.30 12.31
CA LEU A 328 -5.37 -5.51 13.76
C LEU A 328 -5.66 -6.96 14.15
N LEU A 329 -6.58 -7.62 13.47
CA LEU A 329 -6.89 -9.02 13.67
C LEU A 329 -5.73 -9.90 13.22
N ALA A 330 -5.16 -9.61 12.05
CA ALA A 330 -4.02 -10.34 11.51
C ALA A 330 -2.81 -10.30 12.45
N MET A 331 -2.51 -9.15 13.06
CA MET A 331 -1.42 -9.02 14.05
C MET A 331 -1.56 -9.97 15.25
N ARG A 332 -2.78 -10.14 15.77
CA ARG A 332 -3.02 -11.02 16.94
C ARG A 332 -2.83 -12.49 16.64
N VAL A 333 -2.89 -12.85 15.37
CA VAL A 333 -2.93 -14.23 14.89
C VAL A 333 -1.67 -14.58 14.10
N ALA A 334 -0.88 -13.59 13.69
CA ALA A 334 0.28 -13.73 12.80
C ALA A 334 1.25 -14.85 13.20
N ASP A 335 1.58 -14.96 14.50
CA ASP A 335 2.54 -15.94 15.00
C ASP A 335 1.89 -17.27 15.46
N LYS A 336 0.54 -17.35 15.47
CA LYS A 336 -0.19 -18.53 15.95
C LYS A 336 -0.47 -19.55 14.88
N PHE A 337 -0.67 -19.10 13.64
CA PHE A 337 -1.01 -19.96 12.51
C PHE A 337 0.03 -19.89 11.41
N GLU A 338 0.13 -20.96 10.61
CA GLU A 338 0.97 -21.03 9.43
C GLU A 338 0.62 -19.90 8.45
N ARG A 339 1.62 -19.14 7.98
CA ARG A 339 1.41 -17.92 7.16
C ARG A 339 0.68 -18.17 5.86
N LYS A 340 0.95 -19.30 5.19
CA LYS A 340 0.23 -19.63 3.96
C LYS A 340 -1.27 -19.78 4.16
N TRP A 341 -1.72 -20.34 5.30
CA TRP A 341 -3.15 -20.47 5.58
C TRP A 341 -3.81 -19.15 5.96
N GLN A 342 -3.04 -18.19 6.45
CA GLN A 342 -3.49 -16.81 6.66
C GLN A 342 -3.64 -16.02 5.34
N ILE A 343 -3.18 -16.55 4.22
CA ILE A 343 -3.45 -16.04 2.87
C ILE A 343 -4.62 -16.80 2.24
N VAL A 344 -4.58 -18.12 2.29
CA VAL A 344 -5.58 -19.00 1.68
C VAL A 344 -6.97 -18.83 2.31
N GLY A 345 -7.06 -18.79 3.63
CA GLY A 345 -8.35 -18.60 4.33
C GLY A 345 -9.06 -17.32 3.91
N PRO A 346 -8.44 -16.15 4.06
CA PRO A 346 -9.03 -14.90 3.58
C PRO A 346 -9.32 -14.87 2.07
N ALA A 347 -8.51 -15.50 1.21
CA ALA A 347 -8.80 -15.60 -0.21
C ALA A 347 -10.11 -16.36 -0.47
N ILE A 348 -10.34 -17.49 0.21
CA ILE A 348 -11.61 -18.22 0.15
C ILE A 348 -12.76 -17.34 0.66
N CYS A 349 -12.56 -16.64 1.78
CA CYS A 349 -13.56 -15.73 2.33
C CYS A 349 -13.93 -14.62 1.34
N ILE A 350 -12.95 -14.00 0.65
CA ILE A 350 -13.21 -12.99 -0.38
C ILE A 350 -14.06 -13.57 -1.51
N GLY A 351 -13.73 -14.76 -2.00
CA GLY A 351 -14.50 -15.43 -3.04
C GLY A 351 -15.95 -15.71 -2.61
N VAL A 352 -16.12 -16.33 -1.45
CA VAL A 352 -17.45 -16.72 -0.93
C VAL A 352 -18.30 -15.50 -0.56
N PHE A 353 -17.76 -14.58 0.23
CA PHE A 353 -18.51 -13.39 0.65
C PHE A 353 -18.81 -12.45 -0.51
N GLY A 354 -17.93 -12.41 -1.54
CA GLY A 354 -18.19 -11.67 -2.77
C GLY A 354 -19.39 -12.23 -3.53
N LEU A 355 -19.45 -13.54 -3.73
CA LEU A 355 -20.61 -14.19 -4.38
C LEU A 355 -21.90 -14.01 -3.57
N LEU A 356 -21.82 -14.07 -2.24
CA LEU A 356 -22.96 -13.80 -1.38
C LEU A 356 -23.40 -12.33 -1.46
N PHE A 357 -22.45 -11.38 -1.42
CA PHE A 357 -22.71 -9.95 -1.59
C PHE A 357 -23.47 -9.66 -2.90
N SER A 358 -23.06 -10.28 -4.01
CA SER A 358 -23.64 -10.03 -5.33
C SER A 358 -25.12 -10.45 -5.48
N ARG A 359 -25.61 -11.28 -4.56
CA ARG A 359 -26.98 -11.81 -4.56
C ARG A 359 -27.90 -11.14 -3.53
N GLN A 360 -27.36 -10.19 -2.75
CA GLN A 360 -28.13 -9.57 -1.67
C GLN A 360 -28.83 -8.28 -2.15
N THR A 361 -30.07 -8.13 -1.65
CA THR A 361 -30.84 -6.87 -1.75
C THR A 361 -31.07 -6.27 -0.38
N ASN A 362 -30.88 -7.02 0.69
CA ASN A 362 -31.01 -6.57 2.06
C ASN A 362 -29.82 -5.70 2.47
N ALA A 363 -30.09 -4.49 2.93
CA ALA A 363 -29.06 -3.52 3.33
C ALA A 363 -28.10 -4.05 4.40
N GLY A 364 -28.64 -4.70 5.43
CA GLY A 364 -27.82 -5.26 6.52
C GLY A 364 -26.86 -6.34 6.05
N LEU A 365 -27.30 -7.22 5.13
CA LEU A 365 -26.46 -8.27 4.56
C LEU A 365 -25.42 -7.72 3.59
N LEU A 366 -25.77 -6.70 2.78
CA LEU A 366 -24.80 -6.00 1.93
C LEU A 366 -23.67 -5.38 2.76
N ILE A 367 -24.00 -4.70 3.83
CA ILE A 367 -23.02 -4.12 4.75
C ILE A 367 -22.19 -5.24 5.42
N ALA A 368 -22.84 -6.26 5.94
CA ALA A 368 -22.15 -7.36 6.64
C ALA A 368 -21.14 -8.08 5.73
N PHE A 369 -21.54 -8.46 4.52
CA PHE A 369 -20.62 -9.08 3.56
C PHE A 369 -19.55 -8.10 3.07
N GLY A 370 -19.86 -6.83 2.90
CA GLY A 370 -18.88 -5.79 2.58
C GLY A 370 -17.81 -5.62 3.67
N VAL A 371 -18.20 -5.64 4.94
CA VAL A 371 -17.29 -5.62 6.10
C VAL A 371 -16.39 -6.86 6.10
N LEU A 372 -16.97 -8.05 5.90
CA LEU A 372 -16.23 -9.31 5.86
C LEU A 372 -15.23 -9.36 4.69
N LEU A 373 -15.63 -8.84 3.52
CA LEU A 373 -14.74 -8.69 2.36
C LEU A 373 -13.56 -7.77 2.67
N THR A 374 -13.83 -6.60 3.25
CA THR A 374 -12.81 -5.62 3.61
C THR A 374 -11.84 -6.17 4.67
N CYS A 375 -12.35 -6.79 5.73
CA CYS A 375 -11.53 -7.44 6.75
C CYS A 375 -10.66 -8.54 6.15
N SER A 376 -11.23 -9.42 5.31
CA SER A 376 -10.50 -10.52 4.67
C SER A 376 -9.42 -10.01 3.73
N GLY A 377 -9.71 -8.98 2.92
CA GLY A 377 -8.75 -8.37 2.01
C GLY A 377 -7.56 -7.76 2.73
N ASN A 378 -7.80 -6.98 3.78
CA ASN A 378 -6.75 -6.34 4.56
C ASN A 378 -5.96 -7.35 5.43
N TRP A 379 -6.61 -8.42 5.91
CA TRP A 379 -5.90 -9.53 6.56
C TRP A 379 -4.96 -10.23 5.58
N MET A 380 -5.45 -10.60 4.41
CA MET A 380 -4.64 -11.22 3.36
C MET A 380 -3.46 -10.32 2.97
N SER A 381 -3.70 -9.01 2.83
CA SER A 381 -2.65 -8.02 2.53
C SER A 381 -1.52 -8.06 3.56
N MET A 382 -1.83 -8.03 4.84
CA MET A 382 -0.82 -8.09 5.89
C MET A 382 -0.06 -9.43 5.89
N ALA A 383 -0.77 -10.55 5.70
CA ALA A 383 -0.19 -11.88 5.74
C ALA A 383 0.82 -12.09 4.60
N PHE A 384 0.50 -11.66 3.36
CA PHE A 384 1.40 -11.88 2.24
C PHE A 384 2.62 -10.96 2.24
N HIS A 385 2.50 -9.73 2.73
CA HIS A 385 3.66 -8.84 2.89
C HIS A 385 4.70 -9.41 3.86
N ALA A 386 4.26 -10.18 4.87
CA ALA A 386 5.16 -10.90 5.74
C ALA A 386 5.72 -12.19 5.11
N TYR A 387 4.90 -12.91 4.33
CA TYR A 387 5.24 -14.21 3.74
C TYR A 387 6.26 -14.11 2.58
N GLN A 388 6.08 -13.18 1.66
CA GLN A 388 6.92 -13.07 0.45
C GLN A 388 8.41 -12.94 0.75
N PRO A 389 8.87 -12.06 1.69
CA PRO A 389 10.29 -11.93 2.00
C PRO A 389 10.93 -13.19 2.59
N GLU A 390 10.14 -14.06 3.22
CA GLU A 390 10.64 -15.29 3.84
C GLU A 390 11.04 -16.37 2.82
N LEU A 391 10.48 -16.28 1.61
CA LEU A 391 10.71 -17.28 0.56
C LEU A 391 12.04 -17.10 -0.20
N PHE A 392 12.74 -15.99 0.02
CA PHE A 392 13.98 -15.68 -0.67
C PHE A 392 15.14 -15.45 0.30
N PRO A 393 16.36 -15.92 -0.07
CA PRO A 393 17.55 -15.69 0.73
C PRO A 393 17.90 -14.20 0.75
N THR A 394 18.56 -13.77 1.82
CA THR A 394 18.87 -12.36 2.08
C THR A 394 19.56 -11.68 0.89
N ARG A 395 20.47 -12.41 0.19
CA ARG A 395 21.26 -11.90 -0.94
C ARG A 395 20.45 -11.41 -2.16
N VAL A 396 19.22 -11.95 -2.39
CA VAL A 396 18.35 -11.55 -3.52
C VAL A 396 16.97 -11.10 -3.07
N ARG A 397 16.68 -11.10 -1.77
CA ARG A 397 15.32 -10.88 -1.19
C ARG A 397 14.67 -9.60 -1.67
N ALA A 398 15.35 -8.47 -1.60
CA ALA A 398 14.78 -7.17 -1.98
C ALA A 398 14.41 -7.14 -3.47
N GLN A 399 15.31 -7.63 -4.33
CA GLN A 399 15.07 -7.68 -5.77
C GLN A 399 13.96 -8.67 -6.12
N ALA A 400 13.94 -9.84 -5.48
CA ALA A 400 12.93 -10.87 -5.69
C ALA A 400 11.53 -10.37 -5.29
N VAL A 401 11.39 -9.81 -4.09
CA VAL A 401 10.12 -9.27 -3.59
C VAL A 401 9.65 -8.12 -4.47
N GLY A 402 10.53 -7.19 -4.83
CA GLY A 402 10.21 -6.08 -5.74
C GLY A 402 9.70 -6.58 -7.09
N PHE A 403 10.38 -7.57 -7.68
CA PHE A 403 9.98 -8.16 -8.95
C PHE A 403 8.62 -8.87 -8.88
N VAL A 404 8.43 -9.77 -7.93
CA VAL A 404 7.14 -10.50 -7.84
C VAL A 404 5.99 -9.57 -7.46
N TYR A 405 6.24 -8.53 -6.67
CA TYR A 405 5.23 -7.56 -6.29
C TYR A 405 4.85 -6.59 -7.44
N SER A 406 5.75 -6.34 -8.40
CA SER A 406 5.44 -5.51 -9.57
C SER A 406 4.27 -6.07 -10.39
N TRP A 407 4.06 -7.38 -10.38
CA TRP A 407 2.93 -8.05 -11.04
C TRP A 407 1.57 -7.61 -10.45
N SER A 408 1.53 -7.25 -9.17
CA SER A 408 0.31 -6.69 -8.56
C SER A 408 -0.06 -5.33 -9.15
N ARG A 409 0.94 -4.50 -9.46
CA ARG A 409 0.71 -3.18 -10.07
C ARG A 409 0.20 -3.30 -11.50
N LEU A 410 0.82 -4.18 -12.28
CA LEU A 410 0.38 -4.48 -13.63
C LEU A 410 -1.05 -5.04 -13.63
N SER A 411 -1.33 -6.00 -12.76
CA SER A 411 -2.67 -6.57 -12.59
C SER A 411 -3.72 -5.53 -12.21
N ALA A 412 -3.40 -4.55 -11.36
CA ALA A 412 -4.35 -3.53 -10.94
C ALA A 412 -4.90 -2.70 -12.12
N ILE A 413 -4.07 -2.44 -13.13
CA ILE A 413 -4.49 -1.76 -14.36
C ILE A 413 -5.53 -2.60 -15.09
N PHE A 414 -5.18 -3.86 -15.43
CA PHE A 414 -6.06 -4.76 -16.16
C PHE A 414 -7.32 -5.11 -15.37
N SER A 415 -7.19 -5.35 -14.06
CA SER A 415 -8.33 -5.64 -13.19
C SER A 415 -9.37 -4.53 -13.22
N SER A 416 -8.93 -3.26 -13.18
CA SER A 416 -9.84 -2.12 -13.20
C SER A 416 -10.64 -2.05 -14.52
N LEU A 417 -9.99 -2.33 -15.64
CA LEU A 417 -10.65 -2.37 -16.94
C LEU A 417 -11.60 -3.57 -17.07
N LEU A 418 -11.15 -4.75 -16.63
CA LEU A 418 -11.97 -5.97 -16.66
C LEU A 418 -13.18 -5.87 -15.74
N ILE A 419 -13.05 -5.28 -14.55
CA ILE A 419 -14.19 -5.06 -13.66
C ILE A 419 -15.21 -4.12 -14.29
N GLY A 420 -14.76 -3.03 -14.94
CA GLY A 420 -15.64 -2.17 -15.71
C GLY A 420 -16.39 -2.90 -16.83
N PHE A 421 -15.70 -3.79 -17.54
CA PHE A 421 -16.29 -4.65 -18.57
C PHE A 421 -17.31 -5.63 -17.97
N PHE A 422 -16.93 -6.42 -16.96
CA PHE A 422 -17.84 -7.37 -16.32
C PHE A 422 -19.04 -6.69 -15.68
N LEU A 423 -18.84 -5.50 -15.10
CA LEU A 423 -19.95 -4.73 -14.50
C LEU A 423 -20.96 -4.27 -15.55
N ARG A 424 -20.48 -3.83 -16.71
CA ARG A 424 -21.32 -3.37 -17.82
C ARG A 424 -22.11 -4.52 -18.46
N ASP A 425 -21.46 -5.64 -18.75
CA ASP A 425 -22.02 -6.71 -19.58
C ASP A 425 -22.68 -7.83 -18.76
N PHE A 426 -22.23 -8.06 -17.53
CA PHE A 426 -22.69 -9.16 -16.66
C PHE A 426 -23.17 -8.66 -15.27
N GLY A 427 -23.17 -7.37 -15.03
CA GLY A 427 -23.60 -6.77 -13.76
C GLY A 427 -22.71 -7.14 -12.56
N VAL A 428 -23.24 -6.90 -11.35
CA VAL A 428 -22.52 -7.13 -10.08
C VAL A 428 -22.16 -8.62 -9.92
N ALA A 429 -23.03 -9.54 -10.33
CA ALA A 429 -22.76 -10.97 -10.23
C ALA A 429 -21.57 -11.41 -11.10
N GLY A 430 -21.43 -10.80 -12.31
CA GLY A 430 -20.29 -11.06 -13.18
C GLY A 430 -18.97 -10.60 -12.57
N VAL A 431 -18.95 -9.43 -11.95
CA VAL A 431 -17.77 -8.90 -11.24
C VAL A 431 -17.33 -9.85 -10.12
N PHE A 432 -18.26 -10.26 -9.26
CA PHE A 432 -17.90 -11.15 -8.14
C PHE A 432 -17.59 -12.58 -8.58
N SER A 433 -18.12 -13.05 -9.71
CA SER A 433 -17.70 -14.32 -10.32
C SER A 433 -16.26 -14.25 -10.79
N PHE A 434 -15.86 -13.15 -11.43
CA PHE A 434 -14.47 -12.90 -11.83
C PHE A 434 -13.52 -12.79 -10.62
N ILE A 435 -13.93 -12.07 -9.55
CA ILE A 435 -13.17 -12.00 -8.31
C ILE A 435 -13.03 -13.39 -7.67
N ALA A 436 -14.10 -14.16 -7.59
CA ALA A 436 -14.10 -15.51 -7.00
C ALA A 436 -13.19 -16.48 -7.79
N ALA A 437 -13.23 -16.43 -9.12
CA ALA A 437 -12.32 -17.21 -9.97
C ALA A 437 -10.85 -16.82 -9.72
N SER A 438 -10.56 -15.52 -9.58
CA SER A 438 -9.22 -15.03 -9.26
C SER A 438 -8.77 -15.49 -7.87
N MET A 439 -9.66 -15.48 -6.86
CA MET A 439 -9.35 -15.96 -5.51
C MET A 439 -9.17 -17.47 -5.46
N LEU A 440 -9.85 -18.23 -6.33
CA LEU A 440 -9.58 -19.66 -6.48
C LEU A 440 -8.16 -19.91 -7.00
N VAL A 441 -7.68 -19.13 -7.99
CA VAL A 441 -6.29 -19.22 -8.47
C VAL A 441 -5.31 -18.91 -7.33
N VAL A 442 -5.55 -17.86 -6.54
CA VAL A 442 -4.75 -17.52 -5.37
C VAL A 442 -4.70 -18.67 -4.37
N THR A 443 -5.87 -19.25 -4.05
CA THR A 443 -6.02 -20.37 -3.13
C THR A 443 -5.22 -21.59 -3.59
N LEU A 444 -5.32 -21.94 -4.86
CA LEU A 444 -4.60 -23.08 -5.43
C LEU A 444 -3.09 -22.81 -5.52
N SER A 445 -2.69 -21.61 -5.95
CA SER A 445 -1.29 -21.24 -6.08
C SER A 445 -0.55 -21.32 -4.73
N ILE A 446 -1.05 -20.63 -3.71
CA ILE A 446 -0.42 -20.63 -2.38
C ILE A 446 -0.70 -21.91 -1.62
N GLY A 447 -1.92 -22.45 -1.72
CA GLY A 447 -2.33 -23.65 -0.99
C GLY A 447 -1.53 -24.91 -1.40
N ILE A 448 -1.28 -25.06 -2.70
CA ILE A 448 -0.55 -26.24 -3.25
C ILE A 448 0.95 -25.99 -3.24
N PHE A 449 1.41 -24.88 -3.84
CA PHE A 449 2.83 -24.63 -4.10
C PHE A 449 3.51 -23.81 -3.01
N GLY A 450 2.77 -23.16 -2.10
CA GLY A 450 3.34 -22.34 -1.05
C GLY A 450 4.04 -23.18 0.01
N PRO A 451 5.33 -22.97 0.28
CA PRO A 451 6.03 -23.66 1.37
C PRO A 451 5.51 -23.21 2.74
N ARG A 452 5.73 -24.03 3.75
CA ARG A 452 5.51 -23.68 5.15
C ARG A 452 6.71 -22.88 5.64
N THR A 453 6.46 -21.82 6.41
CA THR A 453 7.51 -20.93 6.89
C THR A 453 7.56 -20.79 8.41
N ARG A 454 6.50 -21.21 9.10
CA ARG A 454 6.39 -21.04 10.54
C ARG A 454 7.42 -21.86 11.30
N GLY A 455 8.18 -21.19 12.19
CA GLY A 455 9.14 -21.85 13.09
C GLY A 455 10.40 -22.36 12.40
N LEU A 456 10.58 -22.05 11.12
CA LEU A 456 11.80 -22.37 10.38
C LEU A 456 12.74 -21.17 10.36
N ALA A 457 14.05 -21.42 10.41
CA ALA A 457 15.03 -20.36 10.15
C ALA A 457 14.95 -19.94 8.67
N LEU A 458 15.24 -18.66 8.38
CA LEU A 458 15.18 -18.15 7.02
C LEU A 458 16.13 -18.92 6.07
N GLU A 459 17.25 -19.41 6.61
CA GLU A 459 18.23 -20.21 5.90
C GLU A 459 17.68 -21.59 5.50
N ASP A 460 16.81 -22.17 6.33
CA ASP A 460 16.18 -23.48 6.06
C ASP A 460 15.04 -23.37 5.05
N ILE A 461 14.33 -22.23 5.06
CA ILE A 461 13.27 -21.96 4.08
C ILE A 461 13.89 -21.68 2.71
N SER A 462 15.05 -21.03 2.68
CA SER A 462 15.68 -20.56 1.43
C SER A 462 16.60 -21.59 0.75
N ARG A 463 16.72 -22.81 1.30
CA ARG A 463 17.41 -23.94 0.68
C ARG A 463 16.63 -24.61 -0.44
#